data_24863aab632bd4bf56b8e46194dbbc4b
#
_entry.id   24863aab632bd4bf56b8e46194dbbc4b
#
_cell.length_a   1.000
_cell.length_b   1.000
_cell.length_c   1.000
_cell.angle_alpha   90.00
_cell.angle_beta   90.00
_cell.angle_gamma   90.00
#
_symmetry.space_group_name_H-M   'P 1'
#
loop_
_entity.id
_entity.type
_entity.pdbx_description
1 polymer ?
#
loop_
_entity_poly.entity_id
_entity_poly.type
_entity_poly.pdbx_seq_one_letter_code
_entity_poly.pdbx_strand_id
1 'polypeptide(L)'
;RLNKYMPRLTMHKRFSKGEPTFHLAVEFSAPKLLFDSNFDELVEADFESLVTALQEKLFELVGSRFSKRQLAEADIGTWHPSKNIIFLDYTSCQTVLNTISKLDFSRVYDLQKTDFRDGHVVHVHGNSLDIAFYDKLADLRQAKKSEKRAIEKDSYLQLNLLDQLEEYRPIEVFRYEVRFVGRASVKRAYPELDKWTFETMFKRKLCQAGL
;
A
#
# COMPACT_ATOMS: atom_id res chain seq x y z
N ARG A 1 21.76 -11.98 -1.14
CA ARG A 1 20.38 -12.34 -0.75
C ARG A 1 19.53 -11.16 -0.18
N LEU A 2 20.09 -9.97 0.02
CA LEU A 2 19.48 -8.93 0.88
C LEU A 2 18.73 -7.80 0.15
N ASN A 3 18.65 -7.81 -1.17
CA ASN A 3 18.14 -6.65 -1.92
C ASN A 3 16.87 -6.91 -2.76
N LYS A 4 16.08 -7.94 -2.44
CA LYS A 4 14.83 -8.18 -3.15
C LYS A 4 13.65 -8.11 -2.19
N TYR A 5 12.63 -7.38 -2.59
CA TYR A 5 11.36 -7.33 -1.88
C TYR A 5 10.73 -8.72 -1.78
N MET A 6 10.23 -9.07 -0.58
CA MET A 6 9.57 -10.35 -0.32
C MET A 6 8.21 -10.10 0.36
N PRO A 7 7.15 -10.81 -0.05
CA PRO A 7 5.87 -10.81 0.65
C PRO A 7 6.01 -11.33 2.08
N ARG A 8 5.16 -10.83 2.99
CA ARG A 8 5.02 -11.38 4.33
C ARG A 8 3.95 -12.47 4.33
N LEU A 9 4.25 -13.60 4.94
CA LEU A 9 3.33 -14.73 5.07
C LEU A 9 2.93 -14.92 6.53
N THR A 10 1.63 -15.10 6.76
CA THR A 10 1.10 -15.44 8.08
C THR A 10 0.13 -16.62 7.94
N MET A 11 0.37 -17.67 8.69
CA MET A 11 -0.53 -18.81 8.74
C MET A 11 -1.44 -18.70 9.96
N HIS A 12 -2.73 -18.70 9.73
CA HIS A 12 -3.76 -18.72 10.77
C HIS A 12 -4.38 -20.09 10.87
N LYS A 13 -4.32 -20.69 12.06
CA LYS A 13 -5.06 -21.91 12.39
C LYS A 13 -6.36 -21.52 13.09
N ARG A 14 -7.48 -21.99 12.56
CA ARG A 14 -8.81 -21.79 13.17
C ARG A 14 -9.46 -23.15 13.37
N PHE A 15 -10.30 -23.26 14.37
CA PHE A 15 -11.13 -24.45 14.58
C PHE A 15 -12.57 -24.11 14.17
N SER A 16 -13.14 -24.93 13.29
CA SER A 16 -14.54 -24.85 12.89
C SER A 16 -15.15 -26.24 13.03
N LYS A 17 -16.21 -26.36 13.83
CA LYS A 17 -16.91 -27.65 14.10
C LYS A 17 -15.97 -28.76 14.57
N GLY A 18 -14.94 -28.40 15.35
CA GLY A 18 -13.96 -29.37 15.89
C GLY A 18 -12.80 -29.70 14.96
N GLU A 19 -12.83 -29.26 13.71
CA GLU A 19 -11.74 -29.49 12.74
C GLU A 19 -10.85 -28.27 12.55
N PRO A 20 -9.52 -28.44 12.45
CA PRO A 20 -8.61 -27.34 12.19
C PRO A 20 -8.68 -26.93 10.71
N THR A 21 -8.87 -25.64 10.46
CA THR A 21 -8.73 -25.04 9.14
C THR A 21 -7.52 -24.11 9.14
N PHE A 22 -6.76 -24.12 8.05
CA PHE A 22 -5.57 -23.30 7.90
C PHE A 22 -5.82 -22.25 6.82
N HIS A 23 -5.50 -20.99 7.14
CA HIS A 23 -5.59 -19.87 6.20
C HIS A 23 -4.21 -19.26 6.07
N LEU A 24 -3.72 -19.16 4.85
CA LEU A 24 -2.50 -18.42 4.53
C LEU A 24 -2.87 -16.99 4.15
N ALA A 25 -2.40 -16.03 4.92
CA ALA A 25 -2.46 -14.62 4.56
C ALA A 25 -1.15 -14.19 3.92
N VAL A 26 -1.24 -13.53 2.77
CA VAL A 26 -0.12 -12.98 2.03
C VAL A 26 -0.26 -11.47 2.01
N GLU A 27 0.71 -10.77 2.61
CA GLU A 27 0.76 -9.31 2.63
C GLU A 27 1.91 -8.83 1.77
N PHE A 28 1.64 -7.93 0.84
CA PHE A 28 2.65 -7.40 -0.07
C PHE A 28 2.28 -6.02 -0.62
N SER A 29 3.30 -5.28 -1.04
CA SER A 29 3.16 -4.07 -1.83
C SER A 29 3.27 -4.45 -3.31
N ALA A 30 2.19 -4.28 -4.06
CA ALA A 30 2.16 -4.64 -5.47
C ALA A 30 3.19 -3.88 -6.33
N PRO A 31 3.39 -2.55 -6.17
CA PRO A 31 4.45 -1.85 -6.89
C PRO A 31 5.86 -2.35 -6.53
N LYS A 32 6.14 -2.59 -5.24
CA LYS A 32 7.46 -3.12 -4.83
C LYS A 32 7.73 -4.52 -5.38
N LEU A 33 6.68 -5.35 -5.48
CA LEU A 33 6.82 -6.71 -6.00
C LEU A 33 7.18 -6.73 -7.48
N LEU A 34 6.66 -5.76 -8.26
CA LEU A 34 6.84 -5.70 -9.70
C LEU A 34 8.01 -4.80 -10.11
N PHE A 35 8.18 -3.65 -9.47
CA PHE A 35 9.14 -2.61 -9.84
C PHE A 35 10.26 -2.40 -8.81
N ASP A 36 10.29 -3.19 -7.73
CA ASP A 36 11.17 -2.99 -6.58
C ASP A 36 11.04 -1.59 -5.92
N SER A 37 10.03 -0.81 -6.32
CA SER A 37 9.78 0.57 -5.90
C SER A 37 8.29 0.80 -5.68
N ASN A 38 7.92 1.72 -4.78
CA ASN A 38 6.52 2.15 -4.61
C ASN A 38 6.27 3.59 -5.09
N PHE A 39 7.16 4.12 -5.94
CA PHE A 39 6.94 5.36 -6.68
C PHE A 39 6.18 5.11 -7.98
N ASP A 40 6.44 3.98 -8.62
CA ASP A 40 5.78 3.61 -9.85
C ASP A 40 4.32 3.24 -9.62
N GLU A 41 3.48 3.65 -10.53
CA GLU A 41 2.06 3.35 -10.49
C GLU A 41 1.73 2.17 -11.40
N LEU A 42 0.94 1.26 -10.86
CA LEU A 42 0.45 0.10 -11.60
C LEU A 42 -0.66 0.50 -12.56
N VAL A 43 -0.64 -0.07 -13.75
CA VAL A 43 -1.71 -0.02 -14.74
C VAL A 43 -2.40 -1.40 -14.88
N GLU A 44 -3.55 -1.44 -15.52
CA GLU A 44 -4.32 -2.69 -15.63
C GLU A 44 -3.53 -3.81 -16.33
N ALA A 45 -2.73 -3.46 -17.33
CA ALA A 45 -1.87 -4.40 -18.05
C ALA A 45 -0.82 -5.09 -17.16
N ASP A 46 -0.50 -4.52 -16.00
CA ASP A 46 0.49 -5.09 -15.07
C ASP A 46 -0.05 -6.30 -14.28
N PHE A 47 -1.36 -6.55 -14.28
CA PHE A 47 -1.96 -7.57 -13.43
C PHE A 47 -1.36 -8.95 -13.63
N GLU A 48 -1.23 -9.41 -14.87
CA GLU A 48 -0.69 -10.72 -15.19
C GLU A 48 0.78 -10.87 -14.77
N SER A 49 1.57 -9.82 -14.98
CA SER A 49 2.97 -9.76 -14.54
C SER A 49 3.08 -9.79 -13.02
N LEU A 50 2.20 -9.07 -12.33
CA LEU A 50 2.12 -9.02 -10.88
C LEU A 50 1.76 -10.39 -10.27
N VAL A 51 0.76 -11.08 -10.85
CA VAL A 51 0.38 -12.43 -10.41
C VAL A 51 1.52 -13.42 -10.64
N THR A 52 2.24 -13.28 -11.76
CA THR A 52 3.42 -14.12 -12.06
C THR A 52 4.54 -13.88 -11.05
N ALA A 53 4.89 -12.61 -10.79
CA ALA A 53 5.90 -12.25 -9.80
C ALA A 53 5.52 -12.75 -8.39
N LEU A 54 4.24 -12.62 -8.01
CA LEU A 54 3.74 -13.15 -6.74
C LEU A 54 3.89 -14.67 -6.65
N GLN A 55 3.54 -15.39 -7.71
CA GLN A 55 3.68 -16.85 -7.79
C GLN A 55 5.13 -17.29 -7.59
N GLU A 56 6.08 -16.61 -8.24
CA GLU A 56 7.51 -16.90 -8.14
C GLU A 56 8.04 -16.64 -6.72
N LYS A 57 7.65 -15.51 -6.12
CA LYS A 57 8.05 -15.17 -4.75
C LYS A 57 7.48 -16.13 -3.71
N LEU A 58 6.24 -16.54 -3.86
CA LEU A 58 5.64 -17.54 -2.98
C LEU A 58 6.32 -18.90 -3.12
N PHE A 59 6.70 -19.30 -4.35
CA PHE A 59 7.47 -20.53 -4.57
C PHE A 59 8.85 -20.44 -3.91
N GLU A 60 9.54 -19.29 -4.02
CA GLU A 60 10.82 -19.06 -3.35
C GLU A 60 10.70 -19.16 -1.82
N LEU A 61 9.58 -18.69 -1.24
CA LEU A 61 9.38 -18.67 0.21
C LEU A 61 8.95 -20.02 0.81
N VAL A 62 8.04 -20.73 0.15
CA VAL A 62 7.39 -21.92 0.74
C VAL A 62 7.62 -23.19 -0.05
N GLY A 63 8.30 -23.14 -1.20
CA GLY A 63 8.55 -24.30 -2.05
C GLY A 63 7.32 -24.88 -2.75
N SER A 64 6.14 -24.24 -2.62
CA SER A 64 4.88 -24.70 -3.19
C SER A 64 4.38 -23.72 -4.26
N ARG A 65 3.87 -24.24 -5.37
CA ARG A 65 3.32 -23.42 -6.45
C ARG A 65 1.81 -23.26 -6.29
N PHE A 66 1.39 -22.01 -6.15
CA PHE A 66 -0.01 -21.64 -6.30
C PHE A 66 -0.30 -21.38 -7.79
N SER A 67 -1.47 -21.81 -8.28
CA SER A 67 -1.85 -21.44 -9.64
C SER A 67 -2.17 -19.94 -9.73
N LYS A 68 -1.96 -19.34 -10.91
CA LYS A 68 -2.31 -17.93 -11.15
C LYS A 68 -3.77 -17.65 -10.84
N ARG A 69 -4.66 -18.60 -11.18
CA ARG A 69 -6.08 -18.50 -10.88
C ARG A 69 -6.34 -18.44 -9.36
N GLN A 70 -5.71 -19.31 -8.58
CA GLN A 70 -5.85 -19.26 -7.11
C GLN A 70 -5.42 -17.92 -6.53
N LEU A 71 -4.33 -17.33 -7.05
CA LEU A 71 -3.84 -16.04 -6.59
C LEU A 71 -4.79 -14.90 -7.03
N ALA A 72 -5.27 -14.91 -8.27
CA ALA A 72 -6.21 -13.91 -8.79
C ALA A 72 -7.56 -13.95 -8.04
N GLU A 73 -8.08 -15.14 -7.77
CA GLU A 73 -9.34 -15.38 -7.05
C GLU A 73 -9.19 -15.31 -5.51
N ALA A 74 -7.98 -15.09 -4.97
CA ALA A 74 -7.77 -14.98 -3.53
C ALA A 74 -8.55 -13.80 -2.94
N ASP A 75 -9.22 -14.05 -1.82
CA ASP A 75 -9.99 -13.03 -1.08
C ASP A 75 -9.08 -11.93 -0.53
N ILE A 76 -9.50 -10.68 -0.66
CA ILE A 76 -8.83 -9.53 -0.06
C ILE A 76 -9.30 -9.35 1.39
N GLY A 77 -8.35 -9.41 2.32
CA GLY A 77 -8.57 -9.12 3.74
C GLY A 77 -8.30 -7.67 4.11
N THR A 78 -7.36 -7.04 3.42
CA THR A 78 -6.91 -5.66 3.65
C THR A 78 -6.54 -5.04 2.30
N TRP A 79 -6.91 -3.77 2.10
CA TRP A 79 -6.66 -3.07 0.84
C TRP A 79 -6.18 -1.65 1.08
N HIS A 80 -5.02 -1.30 0.53
CA HIS A 80 -4.39 0.02 0.71
C HIS A 80 -4.12 0.69 -0.64
N PRO A 81 -5.14 1.26 -1.31
CA PRO A 81 -4.92 2.08 -2.49
C PRO A 81 -4.17 3.36 -2.13
N SER A 82 -3.24 3.75 -2.97
CA SER A 82 -2.43 4.94 -2.77
C SER A 82 -2.10 5.61 -4.10
N LYS A 83 -1.84 6.92 -4.05
CA LYS A 83 -1.43 7.74 -5.19
C LYS A 83 -0.25 8.61 -4.80
N ASN A 84 0.74 8.71 -5.68
CA ASN A 84 1.83 9.68 -5.58
C ASN A 84 1.52 10.86 -6.50
N ILE A 85 1.69 12.08 -5.99
CA ILE A 85 1.55 13.33 -6.74
C ILE A 85 2.89 14.02 -6.68
N ILE A 86 3.49 14.26 -7.84
CA ILE A 86 4.76 14.95 -7.96
C ILE A 86 4.46 16.42 -8.21
N PHE A 87 4.98 17.30 -7.37
CA PHE A 87 4.89 18.75 -7.58
C PHE A 87 6.07 19.23 -8.43
N LEU A 88 5.74 19.87 -9.53
CA LEU A 88 6.72 20.41 -10.49
C LEU A 88 6.79 21.94 -10.47
N ASP A 89 5.92 22.59 -9.67
CA ASP A 89 5.65 24.01 -9.62
C ASP A 89 6.14 24.71 -8.34
N TYR A 90 7.14 24.15 -7.67
CA TYR A 90 7.65 24.64 -6.38
C TYR A 90 6.65 24.52 -5.20
N THR A 91 5.50 23.88 -5.38
CA THR A 91 4.58 23.59 -4.27
C THR A 91 5.26 22.60 -3.33
N SER A 92 5.34 22.93 -2.03
CA SER A 92 5.91 22.02 -1.05
C SER A 92 4.84 21.09 -0.46
N CYS A 93 5.22 19.84 -0.16
CA CYS A 93 4.38 18.90 0.55
C CYS A 93 3.90 19.47 1.88
N GLN A 94 4.75 20.21 2.59
CA GLN A 94 4.39 20.84 3.87
C GLN A 94 3.27 21.86 3.72
N THR A 95 3.27 22.68 2.69
CA THR A 95 2.19 23.63 2.42
C THR A 95 0.84 22.92 2.20
N VAL A 96 0.86 21.84 1.42
CA VAL A 96 -0.34 21.02 1.18
C VAL A 96 -0.81 20.35 2.45
N LEU A 97 0.09 19.74 3.22
CA LEU A 97 -0.23 19.07 4.48
C LEU A 97 -0.79 20.06 5.53
N ASN A 98 -0.22 21.26 5.64
CA ASN A 98 -0.74 22.32 6.50
C ASN A 98 -2.16 22.78 6.09
N THR A 99 -2.47 22.75 4.82
CA THR A 99 -3.81 23.06 4.33
C THR A 99 -4.77 21.92 4.65
N ILE A 100 -4.38 20.68 4.39
CA ILE A 100 -5.18 19.48 4.69
C ILE A 100 -5.46 19.36 6.19
N SER A 101 -4.48 19.67 7.05
CA SER A 101 -4.65 19.59 8.51
C SER A 101 -5.73 20.53 9.08
N LYS A 102 -6.11 21.56 8.32
CA LYS A 102 -7.18 22.52 8.68
C LYS A 102 -8.56 22.08 8.19
N LEU A 103 -8.65 21.04 7.38
CA LEU A 103 -9.92 20.55 6.86
C LEU A 103 -10.68 19.77 7.93
N ASP A 104 -11.97 19.99 7.99
CA ASP A 104 -12.89 19.22 8.84
C ASP A 104 -13.42 17.99 8.08
N PHE A 105 -12.73 16.88 8.26
CA PHE A 105 -13.11 15.61 7.65
C PHE A 105 -14.32 14.95 8.34
N SER A 106 -14.72 15.40 9.54
CA SER A 106 -15.82 14.80 10.29
C SER A 106 -17.18 14.95 9.60
N ARG A 107 -17.28 15.93 8.69
CA ARG A 107 -18.47 16.13 7.87
C ARG A 107 -18.72 15.06 6.80
N VAL A 108 -17.68 14.34 6.43
CA VAL A 108 -17.71 13.36 5.33
C VAL A 108 -17.51 11.94 5.82
N TYR A 109 -16.72 11.80 6.88
CA TYR A 109 -16.32 10.50 7.44
C TYR A 109 -16.63 10.45 8.94
N ASP A 110 -16.98 9.27 9.41
CA ASP A 110 -17.06 8.98 10.86
C ASP A 110 -15.64 8.85 11.42
N LEU A 111 -15.05 10.01 11.75
CA LEU A 111 -13.66 10.11 12.19
C LEU A 111 -13.56 10.14 13.70
N GLN A 112 -12.62 9.37 14.23
CA GLN A 112 -12.32 9.34 15.66
C GLN A 112 -11.16 10.26 16.03
N LYS A 113 -10.19 10.45 15.13
CA LYS A 113 -8.96 11.18 15.43
C LYS A 113 -8.25 11.66 14.17
N THR A 114 -7.65 12.84 14.27
CA THR A 114 -6.71 13.38 13.28
C THR A 114 -5.39 13.66 13.97
N ASP A 115 -4.32 13.04 13.47
CA ASP A 115 -2.95 13.28 13.92
C ASP A 115 -2.18 14.08 12.88
N PHE A 116 -1.56 15.18 13.32
CA PHE A 116 -0.63 15.95 12.51
C PHE A 116 0.76 15.86 13.13
N ARG A 117 1.72 15.27 12.42
CA ARG A 117 3.05 15.00 12.95
C ARG A 117 4.11 15.81 12.20
N ASP A 118 4.73 16.74 12.90
CA ASP A 118 5.93 17.50 12.48
C ASP A 118 5.84 18.12 11.06
N GLY A 119 4.64 18.43 10.59
CA GLY A 119 4.42 18.97 9.25
C GLY A 119 4.59 17.98 8.09
N HIS A 120 4.91 16.72 8.36
CA HIS A 120 5.20 15.72 7.34
C HIS A 120 4.11 14.67 7.12
N VAL A 121 3.15 14.57 8.04
CA VAL A 121 2.07 13.57 7.99
C VAL A 121 0.79 14.16 8.54
N VAL A 122 -0.31 13.98 7.82
CA VAL A 122 -1.69 14.10 8.34
C VAL A 122 -2.29 12.71 8.30
N HIS A 123 -2.72 12.19 9.45
CA HIS A 123 -3.32 10.89 9.56
C HIS A 123 -4.71 11.01 10.16
N VAL A 124 -5.70 10.55 9.43
CA VAL A 124 -7.12 10.64 9.77
C VAL A 124 -7.62 9.23 10.03
N HIS A 125 -8.07 8.97 11.27
CA HIS A 125 -8.51 7.65 11.72
C HIS A 125 -10.03 7.59 11.80
N GLY A 126 -10.60 6.58 11.18
CA GLY A 126 -12.02 6.25 11.26
C GLY A 126 -12.26 4.79 11.65
N ASN A 127 -13.52 4.45 11.90
CA ASN A 127 -13.91 3.08 12.32
C ASN A 127 -13.67 2.01 11.24
N SER A 128 -13.71 2.39 9.97
CA SER A 128 -13.66 1.45 8.84
C SER A 128 -12.57 1.78 7.82
N LEU A 129 -11.98 2.96 7.91
CA LEU A 129 -10.90 3.37 7.04
C LEU A 129 -9.94 4.30 7.79
N ASP A 130 -8.68 4.26 7.42
CA ASP A 130 -7.68 5.25 7.76
C ASP A 130 -7.21 5.95 6.50
N ILE A 131 -6.98 7.26 6.57
CA ILE A 131 -6.43 8.04 5.47
C ILE A 131 -5.11 8.65 5.93
N ALA A 132 -4.06 8.47 5.16
CA ALA A 132 -2.76 9.05 5.42
C ALA A 132 -2.35 9.96 4.25
N PHE A 133 -1.96 11.19 4.58
CA PHE A 133 -1.35 12.14 3.66
C PHE A 133 0.05 12.43 4.17
N TYR A 134 1.06 12.33 3.33
CA TYR A 134 2.43 12.54 3.78
C TYR A 134 3.40 12.89 2.66
N ASP A 135 4.49 13.56 3.08
CA ASP A 135 5.68 13.76 2.28
C ASP A 135 6.42 12.42 2.13
N LYS A 136 6.37 11.86 0.92
CA LYS A 136 6.94 10.54 0.62
C LYS A 136 8.47 10.55 0.72
N LEU A 137 9.12 11.65 0.34
CA LEU A 137 10.58 11.77 0.39
C LEU A 137 11.06 11.96 1.85
N ALA A 138 10.36 12.77 2.63
CA ALA A 138 10.66 12.90 4.06
C ALA A 138 10.51 11.56 4.81
N ASP A 139 9.47 10.78 4.50
CA ASP A 139 9.26 9.44 5.06
C ASP A 139 10.44 8.49 4.74
N LEU A 140 10.96 8.53 3.51
CA LEU A 140 12.11 7.74 3.10
C LEU A 140 13.42 8.22 3.76
N ARG A 141 13.63 9.55 3.87
CA ARG A 141 14.80 10.10 4.57
C ARG A 141 14.81 9.70 6.05
N GLN A 142 13.64 9.66 6.70
CA GLN A 142 13.53 9.16 8.07
C GLN A 142 13.84 7.66 8.18
N ALA A 143 13.43 6.86 7.21
CA ALA A 143 13.78 5.44 7.14
C ALA A 143 15.29 5.24 7.01
N LYS A 144 15.99 6.10 6.23
CA LYS A 144 17.45 6.09 6.06
C LYS A 144 18.19 6.34 7.40
N LYS A 145 17.63 7.16 8.30
CA LYS A 145 18.23 7.47 9.59
C LYS A 145 18.15 6.36 10.65
N SER A 146 17.31 5.35 10.41
CA SER A 146 17.10 4.24 11.34
C SER A 146 17.09 2.91 10.59
N GLU A 147 18.14 2.12 10.78
CA GLU A 147 18.25 0.78 10.19
C GLU A 147 17.05 -0.11 10.51
N LYS A 148 16.59 -0.08 11.77
CA LYS A 148 15.39 -0.80 12.18
C LYS A 148 14.16 -0.36 11.39
N ARG A 149 13.97 0.94 11.19
CA ARG A 149 12.86 1.50 10.41
C ARG A 149 12.96 1.18 8.92
N ALA A 150 14.19 1.12 8.40
CA ALA A 150 14.44 0.72 7.03
C ALA A 150 14.05 -0.76 6.79
N ILE A 151 14.39 -1.65 7.71
CA ILE A 151 14.02 -3.07 7.69
C ILE A 151 12.49 -3.21 7.77
N GLU A 152 11.84 -2.55 8.73
CA GLU A 152 10.39 -2.61 8.93
C GLU A 152 9.60 -2.12 7.71
N LYS A 153 10.13 -1.14 6.98
CA LYS A 153 9.49 -0.54 5.79
C LYS A 153 9.96 -1.15 4.48
N ASP A 154 10.81 -2.15 4.48
CA ASP A 154 11.47 -2.68 3.27
C ASP A 154 12.10 -1.56 2.40
N SER A 155 12.71 -0.57 3.06
CA SER A 155 13.09 0.68 2.41
C SER A 155 14.48 0.66 1.77
N TYR A 156 15.26 -0.41 1.93
CA TYR A 156 16.62 -0.51 1.39
C TYR A 156 16.70 -0.27 -0.11
N LEU A 157 15.77 -0.84 -0.87
CA LEU A 157 15.74 -0.69 -2.33
C LEU A 157 15.37 0.72 -2.78
N GLN A 158 14.66 1.48 -1.92
CA GLN A 158 14.21 2.83 -2.24
C GLN A 158 15.26 3.90 -1.94
N LEU A 159 16.28 3.59 -1.14
CA LEU A 159 17.34 4.53 -0.80
C LEU A 159 18.18 4.91 -2.02
N ASN A 160 18.46 3.96 -2.90
CA ASN A 160 19.18 4.21 -4.15
C ASN A 160 18.41 5.15 -5.09
N LEU A 161 17.07 5.05 -5.08
CA LEU A 161 16.22 5.92 -5.89
C LEU A 161 16.26 7.36 -5.37
N LEU A 162 16.31 7.57 -4.05
CA LEU A 162 16.45 8.91 -3.48
C LEU A 162 17.76 9.57 -3.88
N ASP A 163 18.88 8.84 -3.82
CA ASP A 163 20.18 9.35 -4.19
C ASP A 163 20.19 9.78 -5.68
N GLN A 164 19.48 9.07 -6.56
CA GLN A 164 19.31 9.44 -7.97
C GLN A 164 18.39 10.66 -8.17
N LEU A 165 17.31 10.77 -7.39
CA LEU A 165 16.37 11.90 -7.50
C LEU A 165 16.96 13.22 -6.95
N GLU A 166 17.78 13.15 -5.91
CA GLU A 166 18.44 14.32 -5.31
C GLU A 166 19.47 14.96 -6.25
N GLU A 167 20.04 14.19 -7.19
CA GLU A 167 21.02 14.68 -8.16
C GLU A 167 20.44 15.62 -9.21
N TYR A 168 19.12 15.50 -9.51
CA TYR A 168 18.51 16.19 -10.63
C TYR A 168 17.66 17.42 -10.29
N ARG A 169 16.96 17.46 -9.13
CA ARG A 169 16.16 18.61 -8.62
C ARG A 169 15.62 18.31 -7.22
N PRO A 170 15.33 19.33 -6.41
CA PRO A 170 14.44 19.15 -5.25
C PRO A 170 13.04 18.82 -5.74
N ILE A 171 12.72 17.54 -5.82
CA ILE A 171 11.39 17.06 -6.20
C ILE A 171 10.59 16.86 -4.90
N GLU A 172 9.35 17.33 -4.90
CA GLU A 172 8.39 17.09 -3.83
C GLU A 172 7.41 15.99 -4.26
N VAL A 173 7.30 14.93 -3.46
CA VAL A 173 6.37 13.83 -3.73
C VAL A 173 5.38 13.71 -2.58
N PHE A 174 4.17 14.15 -2.84
CA PHE A 174 3.04 14.01 -1.94
C PHE A 174 2.37 12.67 -2.16
N ARG A 175 2.12 11.93 -1.09
CA ARG A 175 1.38 10.67 -1.15
C ARG A 175 0.13 10.74 -0.31
N TYR A 176 -0.98 10.29 -0.86
CA TYR A 176 -2.13 9.92 -0.08
C TYR A 176 -2.39 8.41 -0.17
N GLU A 177 -2.88 7.85 0.91
CA GLU A 177 -3.13 6.43 1.05
C GLU A 177 -4.41 6.23 1.86
N VAL A 178 -5.30 5.40 1.36
CA VAL A 178 -6.52 4.99 2.05
C VAL A 178 -6.35 3.54 2.49
N ARG A 179 -6.61 3.24 3.76
CA ARG A 179 -6.41 1.92 4.35
C ARG A 179 -7.73 1.33 4.78
N PHE A 180 -8.17 0.32 4.09
CA PHE A 180 -9.32 -0.51 4.48
C PHE A 180 -8.80 -1.73 5.21
N VAL A 181 -8.89 -1.72 6.55
CA VAL A 181 -8.39 -2.80 7.41
C VAL A 181 -9.51 -3.76 7.74
N GLY A 182 -9.32 -5.02 7.32
CA GLY A 182 -10.30 -6.07 7.49
C GLY A 182 -11.34 -6.17 6.38
N ARG A 183 -11.76 -7.40 6.11
CA ARG A 183 -12.68 -7.75 5.01
C ARG A 183 -14.01 -6.96 5.07
N ALA A 184 -14.52 -6.69 6.27
CA ALA A 184 -15.75 -5.91 6.44
C ALA A 184 -15.61 -4.47 5.94
N SER A 185 -14.45 -3.84 6.17
CA SER A 185 -14.15 -2.48 5.69
C SER A 185 -14.04 -2.44 4.18
N VAL A 186 -13.36 -3.43 3.58
CA VAL A 186 -13.26 -3.56 2.11
C VAL A 186 -14.66 -3.72 1.48
N LYS A 187 -15.49 -4.61 2.03
CA LYS A 187 -16.86 -4.85 1.54
C LYS A 187 -17.74 -3.60 1.63
N ARG A 188 -17.62 -2.83 2.72
CA ARG A 188 -18.38 -1.60 2.91
C ARG A 188 -17.95 -0.50 1.94
N ALA A 189 -16.67 -0.45 1.61
CA ALA A 189 -16.13 0.53 0.67
C ALA A 189 -16.50 0.25 -0.80
N TYR A 190 -16.72 -1.02 -1.12
CA TYR A 190 -17.04 -1.47 -2.49
C TYR A 190 -18.29 -2.38 -2.49
N PRO A 191 -19.46 -1.88 -2.08
CA PRO A 191 -20.68 -2.68 -1.95
C PRO A 191 -21.23 -3.18 -3.30
N GLU A 192 -20.83 -2.54 -4.39
CA GLU A 192 -21.25 -2.86 -5.74
C GLU A 192 -20.55 -4.10 -6.32
N LEU A 193 -19.52 -4.63 -5.66
CA LEU A 193 -18.81 -5.82 -6.12
C LEU A 193 -19.45 -7.09 -5.58
N ASP A 194 -19.65 -8.08 -6.45
CA ASP A 194 -20.12 -9.42 -6.05
C ASP A 194 -19.02 -10.21 -5.32
N LYS A 195 -17.76 -9.96 -5.69
CA LYS A 195 -16.58 -10.64 -5.13
C LYS A 195 -15.47 -9.65 -4.86
N TRP A 196 -14.83 -9.80 -3.70
CA TRP A 196 -13.68 -8.99 -3.27
C TRP A 196 -12.40 -9.82 -3.39
N THR A 197 -12.07 -10.20 -4.64
CA THR A 197 -10.85 -10.94 -4.98
C THR A 197 -9.72 -9.99 -5.34
N PHE A 198 -8.49 -10.50 -5.37
CA PHE A 198 -7.34 -9.71 -5.78
C PHE A 198 -7.52 -9.11 -7.18
N GLU A 199 -8.01 -9.90 -8.14
CA GLU A 199 -8.27 -9.43 -9.50
C GLU A 199 -9.33 -8.32 -9.55
N THR A 200 -10.49 -8.53 -8.92
CA THR A 200 -11.58 -7.54 -8.96
C THR A 200 -11.17 -6.22 -8.32
N MET A 201 -10.46 -6.28 -7.19
CA MET A 201 -9.99 -5.09 -6.50
C MET A 201 -8.88 -4.36 -7.27
N PHE A 202 -7.99 -5.11 -7.90
CA PHE A 202 -6.92 -4.52 -8.72
C PHE A 202 -7.49 -3.76 -9.92
N LYS A 203 -8.38 -4.39 -10.69
CA LYS A 203 -9.03 -3.76 -11.86
C LYS A 203 -9.86 -2.54 -11.46
N ARG A 204 -10.59 -2.61 -10.32
CA ARG A 204 -11.40 -1.49 -9.83
C ARG A 204 -10.59 -0.27 -9.44
N LYS A 205 -9.43 -0.45 -8.81
CA LYS A 205 -8.51 0.65 -8.46
C LYS A 205 -8.20 1.53 -9.67
N LEU A 206 -7.99 0.91 -10.82
CA LEU A 206 -7.51 1.58 -12.02
C LEU A 206 -8.63 2.32 -12.76
N CYS A 207 -9.86 1.84 -12.71
CA CYS A 207 -11.01 2.55 -13.28
C CYS A 207 -11.32 3.88 -12.55
N GLN A 208 -10.95 4.01 -11.28
CA GLN A 208 -11.16 5.25 -10.50
C GLN A 208 -10.02 6.26 -10.64
N ALA A 209 -8.85 5.83 -11.09
CA ALA A 209 -7.70 6.71 -11.30
C ALA A 209 -7.76 7.50 -12.62
N GLY A 210 -8.76 7.27 -13.45
CA GLY A 210 -8.99 7.93 -14.73
C GLY A 210 -9.97 9.11 -14.68
N LEU A 211 -10.28 9.66 -13.49
CA LEU A 211 -11.06 10.89 -13.30
C LEU A 211 -10.17 12.03 -12.86
#